data_4231d5e462cfd799e03c6b9cc0099fe0
#
_entry.id   4231d5e462cfd799e03c6b9cc0099fe0
#
_cell.length_a   1.000
_cell.length_b   1.000
_cell.length_c   1.000
_cell.angle_alpha   90.00
_cell.angle_beta   90.00
_cell.angle_gamma   90.00
#
_symmetry.space_group_name_H-M   'P 1'
#
loop_
_entity.id
_entity.type
_entity.pdbx_description
1 polymer ?
#
loop_
_entity_poly.entity_id
_entity_poly.type
_entity_poly.pdbx_seq_one_letter_code
_entity_poly.pdbx_strand_id
1 'polypeptide(L)'
;MSILQFESVSCKDCCKCIGVCPVKSIEVKNQKAMVVERDCILCGNCTVVCPQNLKHDVSDVAQVRELIRSGRPVVASVAPSYIAYFSGCGFSSFRSALMGLGFSDAFETAEGAYLVKTEYERLVREHPGKTYVSSCCSTVNAYVRKHCPEAIPYLAPILTPMQAHARLIRSRMPDAAVVFIGPCISKKAECQEEASALEYAVTFSELEGWLADSHIEIDPPHAQDTRLSRFFPVAGGILKTMAQDNGCTYLAVDGNESCMSALRDIAAGKLPGCFVEMNFCTGGCVGGPVFRKRDASLLAASLQVARDAVTPGQKPAADFDLPSGDDLTTSFRDEQVCYAMPTEAQIAAIFKKMGKESVEDELNCGMCGYPSCRAKAVAVHMGRAEITMCMPYMKKRAESFSDKIINITPSAIVAVDLYLHVQQINNAACEMFSVTPKDVLGQPVSRIMDEFDFVDMIAGKKQTAQKYAFLAEYNLYLHQSFFFDQSSGIIICIMKNITREKQKQNQLKQHKAQVASMADDIVERQLQLVHEIASLLGESAAETKIAVSELKEAVMMENDEQ
;
A
#
# COMPACT_ATOMS: atom_id res chain seq x y z
N MET A 1 9.20 8.11 23.06
CA MET A 1 9.82 7.58 21.83
C MET A 1 8.73 6.90 20.98
N SER A 2 8.85 6.93 19.64
CA SER A 2 7.88 6.22 18.80
C SER A 2 7.96 4.71 19.04
N ILE A 3 6.80 4.08 19.19
CA ILE A 3 6.70 2.62 19.41
C ILE A 3 6.50 1.87 18.09
N LEU A 4 5.90 2.53 17.09
CA LEU A 4 5.70 1.95 15.76
C LEU A 4 6.56 2.69 14.74
N GLN A 5 7.32 1.94 13.98
CA GLN A 5 8.12 2.45 12.88
C GLN A 5 7.51 2.05 11.54
N PHE A 6 7.45 3.02 10.61
CA PHE A 6 6.99 2.81 9.25
C PHE A 6 8.12 3.13 8.29
N GLU A 7 8.65 2.13 7.60
CA GLU A 7 9.62 2.32 6.53
C GLU A 7 8.91 2.85 5.29
N SER A 8 9.00 4.15 5.09
CA SER A 8 8.24 4.83 4.05
C SER A 8 8.82 4.69 2.64
N VAL A 9 10.14 4.40 2.50
CA VAL A 9 10.85 4.42 1.21
C VAL A 9 10.27 3.42 0.21
N SER A 10 9.93 2.22 0.66
CA SER A 10 9.43 1.12 -0.18
C SER A 10 7.89 0.99 -0.18
N CYS A 11 7.16 1.92 0.44
CA CYS A 11 5.71 1.89 0.50
C CYS A 11 5.09 2.02 -0.90
N LYS A 12 4.16 1.11 -1.24
CA LYS A 12 3.45 1.06 -2.53
C LYS A 12 2.04 1.65 -2.48
N ASP A 13 1.69 2.40 -1.43
CA ASP A 13 0.40 3.06 -1.24
C ASP A 13 -0.83 2.14 -1.45
N CYS A 14 -0.73 0.90 -0.99
CA CYS A 14 -1.79 -0.10 -1.17
C CYS A 14 -3.00 0.07 -0.23
N CYS A 15 -3.00 1.05 0.65
CA CYS A 15 -4.05 1.41 1.61
C CYS A 15 -4.48 0.32 2.60
N LYS A 16 -3.90 -0.91 2.59
CA LYS A 16 -4.29 -2.01 3.48
C LYS A 16 -4.20 -1.65 4.96
N CYS A 17 -3.12 -0.97 5.36
CA CYS A 17 -2.92 -0.54 6.75
C CYS A 17 -3.99 0.47 7.22
N ILE A 18 -4.47 1.36 6.33
CA ILE A 18 -5.56 2.30 6.63
C ILE A 18 -6.88 1.53 6.77
N GLY A 19 -7.11 0.55 5.87
CA GLY A 19 -8.31 -0.29 5.89
C GLY A 19 -8.52 -0.96 7.24
N VAL A 20 -7.48 -1.59 7.79
CA VAL A 20 -7.54 -2.32 9.07
C VAL A 20 -7.38 -1.45 10.31
N CYS A 21 -7.01 -0.18 10.17
CA CYS A 21 -6.88 0.71 11.32
C CYS A 21 -8.27 1.10 11.84
N PRO A 22 -8.67 0.67 13.04
CA PRO A 22 -10.01 0.91 13.57
C PRO A 22 -10.25 2.40 13.85
N VAL A 23 -9.20 3.13 14.22
CA VAL A 23 -9.27 4.55 14.58
C VAL A 23 -8.73 5.48 13.48
N LYS A 24 -8.38 4.92 12.30
CA LYS A 24 -7.87 5.70 11.15
C LYS A 24 -6.70 6.64 11.49
N SER A 25 -5.81 6.20 12.39
CA SER A 25 -4.61 6.94 12.81
C SER A 25 -3.42 6.79 11.84
N ILE A 26 -3.66 6.46 10.58
CA ILE A 26 -2.63 6.39 9.54
C ILE A 26 -2.93 7.46 8.50
N GLU A 27 -1.99 8.35 8.29
CA GLU A 27 -2.02 9.37 7.25
C GLU A 27 -1.19 8.94 6.04
N VAL A 28 -1.54 9.44 4.86
CA VAL A 28 -0.75 9.29 3.63
C VAL A 28 -0.35 10.67 3.14
N LYS A 29 0.95 10.86 2.99
CA LYS A 29 1.56 12.07 2.41
C LYS A 29 2.62 11.67 1.40
N ASN A 30 2.56 12.26 0.21
CA ASN A 30 3.47 11.93 -0.89
C ASN A 30 3.51 10.40 -1.17
N GLN A 31 2.33 9.77 -1.21
CA GLN A 31 2.15 8.33 -1.44
C GLN A 31 2.84 7.44 -0.37
N LYS A 32 3.11 7.96 0.81
CA LYS A 32 3.75 7.23 1.92
C LYS A 32 2.84 7.23 3.14
N ALA A 33 2.57 6.02 3.65
CA ALA A 33 1.78 5.88 4.87
C ALA A 33 2.66 6.11 6.10
N MET A 34 2.16 6.92 7.05
CA MET A 34 2.79 7.22 8.34
C MET A 34 1.77 7.09 9.46
N VAL A 35 2.22 6.76 10.68
CA VAL A 35 1.35 6.69 11.85
C VAL A 35 1.17 8.09 12.47
N VAL A 36 -0.06 8.42 12.84
CA VAL A 36 -0.37 9.57 13.68
C VAL A 36 -0.34 9.10 15.13
N GLU A 37 0.79 9.21 15.80
CA GLU A 37 1.04 8.62 17.13
C GLU A 37 0.03 9.07 18.18
N ARG A 38 -0.33 10.34 18.16
CA ARG A 38 -1.29 10.95 19.07
C ARG A 38 -2.64 10.21 19.09
N ASP A 39 -3.10 9.74 17.93
CA ASP A 39 -4.39 9.07 17.76
C ASP A 39 -4.26 7.54 17.80
N CYS A 40 -3.04 7.03 17.69
CA CYS A 40 -2.79 5.60 17.63
C CYS A 40 -3.06 4.93 18.97
N ILE A 41 -3.77 3.80 18.95
CA ILE A 41 -4.07 2.96 20.11
C ILE A 41 -3.13 1.74 20.22
N LEU A 42 -2.12 1.66 19.38
CA LEU A 42 -1.10 0.61 19.36
C LEU A 42 -1.66 -0.82 19.25
N CYS A 43 -2.80 -1.00 18.58
CA CYS A 43 -3.39 -2.33 18.38
C CYS A 43 -2.56 -3.26 17.46
N GLY A 44 -1.59 -2.74 16.72
CA GLY A 44 -0.67 -3.51 15.89
C GLY A 44 -1.24 -4.13 14.60
N ASN A 45 -2.53 -3.94 14.28
CA ASN A 45 -3.14 -4.54 13.09
C ASN A 45 -2.42 -4.15 11.78
N CYS A 46 -1.91 -2.91 11.69
CA CYS A 46 -1.16 -2.42 10.53
C CYS A 46 0.16 -3.17 10.30
N THR A 47 0.77 -3.74 11.35
CA THR A 47 2.02 -4.49 11.23
C THR A 47 1.80 -5.89 10.65
N VAL A 48 0.59 -6.45 10.79
CA VAL A 48 0.23 -7.78 10.28
C VAL A 48 -0.14 -7.75 8.80
N VAL A 49 -0.86 -6.71 8.36
CA VAL A 49 -1.45 -6.68 7.01
C VAL A 49 -0.53 -6.10 5.94
N CYS A 50 0.63 -5.57 6.32
CA CYS A 50 1.54 -4.98 5.35
C CYS A 50 2.23 -6.07 4.50
N PRO A 51 1.93 -6.18 3.19
CA PRO A 51 2.49 -7.25 2.37
C PRO A 51 3.99 -7.07 2.10
N GLN A 52 4.52 -5.88 2.38
CA GLN A 52 5.93 -5.52 2.22
C GLN A 52 6.69 -5.55 3.55
N ASN A 53 6.01 -5.91 4.65
CA ASN A 53 6.57 -5.98 5.99
C ASN A 53 7.30 -4.69 6.45
N LEU A 54 6.78 -3.51 6.05
CA LEU A 54 7.40 -2.19 6.32
C LEU A 54 6.95 -1.56 7.65
N LYS A 55 6.19 -2.29 8.46
CA LYS A 55 5.59 -1.77 9.69
C LYS A 55 5.88 -2.71 10.82
N HIS A 56 6.64 -2.23 11.78
CA HIS A 56 7.07 -3.01 12.94
C HIS A 56 7.08 -2.14 14.19
N ASP A 57 7.12 -2.79 15.33
CA ASP A 57 7.38 -2.15 16.60
C ASP A 57 8.89 -1.93 16.79
N VAL A 58 9.23 -0.84 17.46
CA VAL A 58 10.62 -0.54 17.81
C VAL A 58 11.06 -1.50 18.91
N SER A 59 12.20 -2.13 18.74
CA SER A 59 12.74 -3.10 19.70
C SER A 59 13.35 -2.44 20.91
N ASP A 60 13.01 -2.96 22.09
CA ASP A 60 13.61 -2.54 23.38
C ASP A 60 14.76 -3.46 23.81
N VAL A 61 15.11 -4.49 23.02
CA VAL A 61 16.15 -5.49 23.39
C VAL A 61 17.51 -4.87 23.64
N ALA A 62 17.90 -3.86 22.85
CA ALA A 62 19.19 -3.21 23.03
C ALA A 62 19.30 -2.50 24.39
N GLN A 63 18.23 -1.81 24.78
CA GLN A 63 18.12 -1.10 26.05
C GLN A 63 18.11 -2.08 27.24
N VAL A 64 17.39 -3.20 27.10
CA VAL A 64 17.39 -4.25 28.14
C VAL A 64 18.76 -4.91 28.28
N ARG A 65 19.45 -5.18 27.18
CA ARG A 65 20.83 -5.69 27.21
C ARG A 65 21.80 -4.73 27.93
N GLU A 66 21.63 -3.42 27.71
CA GLU A 66 22.44 -2.41 28.40
C GLU A 66 22.11 -2.33 29.90
N LEU A 67 20.82 -2.45 30.23
CA LEU A 67 20.36 -2.48 31.62
C LEU A 67 20.96 -3.69 32.38
N ILE A 68 20.99 -4.88 31.76
CA ILE A 68 21.64 -6.07 32.32
C ILE A 68 23.15 -5.83 32.50
N ARG A 69 23.82 -5.23 31.52
CA ARG A 69 25.26 -4.93 31.61
C ARG A 69 25.61 -3.89 32.67
N SER A 70 24.67 -3.05 33.07
CA SER A 70 24.89 -2.06 34.13
C SER A 70 25.12 -2.65 35.51
N GLY A 71 24.87 -3.97 35.69
CA GLY A 71 25.00 -4.66 36.98
C GLY A 71 23.79 -4.53 37.88
N ARG A 72 22.76 -3.76 37.51
CA ARG A 72 21.48 -3.72 38.22
C ARG A 72 20.73 -5.03 38.05
N PRO A 73 20.15 -5.63 39.11
CA PRO A 73 19.33 -6.80 38.98
C PRO A 73 18.14 -6.55 38.01
N VAL A 74 17.99 -7.33 36.97
CA VAL A 74 16.90 -7.23 35.99
C VAL A 74 16.01 -8.45 36.09
N VAL A 75 14.72 -8.24 36.37
CA VAL A 75 13.74 -9.31 36.58
C VAL A 75 12.70 -9.28 35.46
N ALA A 76 12.41 -10.42 34.88
CA ALA A 76 11.40 -10.57 33.86
C ALA A 76 10.02 -10.84 34.45
N SER A 77 9.00 -10.08 34.00
CA SER A 77 7.57 -10.35 34.20
C SER A 77 7.04 -10.98 32.93
N VAL A 78 6.73 -12.29 32.94
CA VAL A 78 6.40 -13.07 31.74
C VAL A 78 4.91 -13.28 31.62
N ALA A 79 4.31 -12.84 30.48
CA ALA A 79 2.90 -13.04 30.20
C ALA A 79 2.55 -14.53 30.04
N PRO A 80 1.41 -15.03 30.61
CA PRO A 80 1.07 -16.46 30.58
C PRO A 80 0.92 -17.05 29.17
N SER A 81 0.70 -16.24 28.15
CA SER A 81 0.65 -16.67 26.74
C SER A 81 1.97 -17.17 26.19
N TYR A 82 3.10 -17.08 26.94
CA TYR A 82 4.40 -17.65 26.54
C TYR A 82 4.28 -19.13 26.19
N ILE A 83 3.46 -19.90 26.94
CA ILE A 83 3.24 -21.33 26.76
C ILE A 83 2.74 -21.67 25.35
N ALA A 84 1.90 -20.79 24.77
CA ALA A 84 1.36 -20.97 23.43
C ALA A 84 2.34 -20.46 22.34
N TYR A 85 3.18 -19.48 22.66
CA TYR A 85 4.13 -18.93 21.69
C TYR A 85 5.39 -19.80 21.55
N PHE A 86 5.92 -20.31 22.65
CA PHE A 86 7.14 -21.14 22.71
C PHE A 86 6.85 -22.65 22.83
N SER A 87 5.81 -23.12 22.14
CA SER A 87 5.51 -24.55 21.93
C SER A 87 5.39 -25.39 23.18
N GLY A 88 4.79 -24.84 24.26
CA GLY A 88 4.45 -25.60 25.45
C GLY A 88 5.61 -25.83 26.42
N CYS A 89 6.68 -25.02 26.33
CA CYS A 89 7.77 -25.09 27.32
C CYS A 89 7.25 -24.76 28.72
N GLY A 90 7.67 -25.51 29.75
CA GLY A 90 7.34 -25.21 31.13
C GLY A 90 8.00 -23.92 31.63
N PHE A 91 7.38 -23.26 32.64
CA PHE A 91 7.91 -21.97 33.14
C PHE A 91 9.34 -22.08 33.68
N SER A 92 9.70 -23.18 34.31
CA SER A 92 11.07 -23.39 34.82
C SER A 92 12.12 -23.38 33.70
N SER A 93 11.84 -24.05 32.58
CA SER A 93 12.72 -24.07 31.39
C SER A 93 12.82 -22.68 30.77
N PHE A 94 11.70 -21.97 30.67
CA PHE A 94 11.65 -20.61 30.14
C PHE A 94 12.42 -19.62 31.03
N ARG A 95 12.26 -19.73 32.35
CA ARG A 95 13.02 -18.95 33.36
C ARG A 95 14.53 -19.20 33.20
N SER A 96 14.95 -20.46 33.08
CA SER A 96 16.36 -20.81 32.87
C SER A 96 16.94 -20.16 31.61
N ALA A 97 16.19 -20.18 30.51
CA ALA A 97 16.61 -19.53 29.26
C ALA A 97 16.76 -18.01 29.43
N LEU A 98 15.83 -17.35 30.16
CA LEU A 98 15.95 -15.92 30.46
C LEU A 98 17.15 -15.60 31.36
N MET A 99 17.43 -16.44 32.35
CA MET A 99 18.64 -16.32 33.17
C MET A 99 19.91 -16.48 32.31
N GLY A 100 19.89 -17.36 31.31
CA GLY A 100 20.95 -17.50 30.31
C GLY A 100 21.20 -16.21 29.48
N LEU A 101 20.17 -15.39 29.26
CA LEU A 101 20.27 -14.05 28.63
C LEU A 101 20.81 -12.98 29.57
N GLY A 102 20.96 -13.29 30.88
CA GLY A 102 21.49 -12.37 31.90
C GLY A 102 20.42 -11.76 32.81
N PHE A 103 19.14 -12.14 32.71
CA PHE A 103 18.15 -11.77 33.72
C PHE A 103 18.52 -12.38 35.08
N SER A 104 18.33 -11.63 36.16
CA SER A 104 18.57 -12.10 37.51
C SER A 104 17.53 -13.11 37.97
N ASP A 105 16.28 -12.92 37.51
CA ASP A 105 15.17 -13.84 37.76
C ASP A 105 14.01 -13.58 36.79
N ALA A 106 13.00 -14.49 36.81
CA ALA A 106 11.76 -14.33 36.07
C ALA A 106 10.57 -14.87 36.86
N PHE A 107 9.45 -14.16 36.80
CA PHE A 107 8.18 -14.53 37.44
C PHE A 107 7.03 -14.42 36.46
N GLU A 108 5.92 -15.11 36.75
CA GLU A 108 4.74 -15.11 35.87
C GLU A 108 3.86 -13.89 36.13
N THR A 109 3.53 -13.12 35.07
CA THR A 109 2.54 -12.03 35.19
C THR A 109 1.15 -12.54 35.65
N ALA A 110 0.92 -13.85 35.64
CA ALA A 110 -0.25 -14.49 36.23
C ALA A 110 -0.43 -14.17 37.72
N GLU A 111 0.66 -13.92 38.49
CA GLU A 111 0.60 -13.39 39.85
C GLU A 111 -0.11 -12.03 39.90
N GLY A 112 0.27 -11.12 39.01
CA GLY A 112 -0.40 -9.82 38.88
C GLY A 112 -1.84 -9.93 38.37
N ALA A 113 -2.12 -10.93 37.53
CA ALA A 113 -3.48 -11.22 37.08
C ALA A 113 -4.38 -11.67 38.25
N TYR A 114 -3.85 -12.50 39.13
CA TYR A 114 -4.54 -12.92 40.36
C TYR A 114 -4.90 -11.71 41.25
N LEU A 115 -3.96 -10.82 41.50
CA LEU A 115 -4.18 -9.60 42.28
C LEU A 115 -5.28 -8.72 41.67
N VAL A 116 -5.18 -8.47 40.36
CA VAL A 116 -6.16 -7.65 39.63
C VAL A 116 -7.55 -8.28 39.64
N LYS A 117 -7.65 -9.58 39.45
CA LYS A 117 -8.91 -10.33 39.55
C LYS A 117 -9.57 -10.16 40.94
N THR A 118 -8.77 -10.27 42.01
CA THR A 118 -9.27 -10.13 43.39
C THR A 118 -9.82 -8.72 43.62
N GLU A 119 -9.16 -7.68 43.06
CA GLU A 119 -9.65 -6.32 43.12
C GLU A 119 -10.92 -6.09 42.28
N TYR A 120 -11.06 -6.74 41.13
CA TYR A 120 -12.31 -6.70 40.35
C TYR A 120 -13.48 -7.32 41.14
N GLU A 121 -13.26 -8.45 41.77
CA GLU A 121 -14.26 -9.10 42.64
C GLU A 121 -14.65 -8.19 43.80
N ARG A 122 -13.70 -7.53 44.45
CA ARG A 122 -13.95 -6.54 45.50
C ARG A 122 -14.76 -5.35 44.95
N LEU A 123 -14.35 -4.79 43.82
CA LEU A 123 -15.00 -3.63 43.21
C LEU A 123 -16.47 -3.89 42.84
N VAL A 124 -16.76 -5.05 42.25
CA VAL A 124 -18.14 -5.45 41.89
C VAL A 124 -18.98 -5.68 43.16
N ARG A 125 -18.41 -6.25 44.24
CA ARG A 125 -19.10 -6.49 45.50
C ARG A 125 -19.42 -5.20 46.24
N GLU A 126 -18.49 -4.24 46.26
CA GLU A 126 -18.66 -2.95 46.94
C GLU A 126 -19.63 -2.00 46.23
N HIS A 127 -19.79 -2.15 44.90
CA HIS A 127 -20.63 -1.27 44.08
C HIS A 127 -21.67 -2.08 43.25
N PRO A 128 -22.65 -2.73 43.90
CA PRO A 128 -23.64 -3.53 43.22
C PRO A 128 -24.48 -2.67 42.24
N GLY A 129 -24.72 -3.18 41.04
CA GLY A 129 -25.47 -2.50 40.00
C GLY A 129 -24.70 -1.48 39.16
N LYS A 130 -23.45 -1.19 39.48
CA LYS A 130 -22.57 -0.38 38.66
C LYS A 130 -21.97 -1.21 37.53
N THR A 131 -21.83 -0.62 36.35
CA THR A 131 -21.17 -1.26 35.21
C THR A 131 -19.68 -0.97 35.22
N TYR A 132 -18.88 -2.00 35.00
CA TYR A 132 -17.44 -1.90 34.89
C TYR A 132 -16.92 -2.62 33.64
N VAL A 133 -15.89 -2.04 33.02
CA VAL A 133 -15.08 -2.62 31.94
C VAL A 133 -13.72 -2.98 32.52
N SER A 134 -13.22 -4.17 32.23
CA SER A 134 -11.88 -4.59 32.69
C SER A 134 -10.78 -3.67 32.14
N SER A 135 -9.83 -3.26 32.97
CA SER A 135 -8.68 -2.40 32.61
C SER A 135 -7.44 -3.16 32.13
N CYS A 136 -7.53 -4.50 32.00
CA CYS A 136 -6.37 -5.34 31.66
C CYS A 136 -5.77 -5.08 30.27
N CYS A 137 -6.60 -4.71 29.28
CA CYS A 137 -6.17 -4.48 27.90
C CYS A 137 -5.76 -3.04 27.66
N SER A 138 -4.45 -2.77 27.54
CA SER A 138 -3.90 -1.43 27.29
C SER A 138 -4.47 -0.78 26.02
N THR A 139 -4.77 -1.56 24.99
CA THR A 139 -5.38 -1.05 23.74
C THR A 139 -6.82 -0.59 23.96
N VAL A 140 -7.62 -1.30 24.79
CA VAL A 140 -8.96 -0.85 25.19
C VAL A 140 -8.86 0.46 25.98
N ASN A 141 -7.97 0.52 26.96
CA ASN A 141 -7.74 1.72 27.77
C ASN A 141 -7.33 2.91 26.89
N ALA A 142 -6.42 2.71 25.93
CA ALA A 142 -6.02 3.74 24.99
C ALA A 142 -7.16 4.17 24.05
N TYR A 143 -7.99 3.23 23.62
CA TYR A 143 -9.17 3.55 22.81
C TYR A 143 -10.19 4.39 23.60
N VAL A 144 -10.47 4.03 24.84
CA VAL A 144 -11.40 4.77 25.70
C VAL A 144 -10.85 6.19 25.95
N ARG A 145 -9.60 6.32 26.36
CA ARG A 145 -8.96 7.63 26.66
C ARG A 145 -8.91 8.56 25.44
N LYS A 146 -8.65 8.03 24.25
CA LYS A 146 -8.41 8.85 23.04
C LYS A 146 -9.62 9.01 22.11
N HIS A 147 -10.55 8.04 22.13
CA HIS A 147 -11.62 7.99 21.10
C HIS A 147 -13.03 7.78 21.66
N CYS A 148 -13.17 7.48 22.95
CA CYS A 148 -14.47 7.27 23.61
C CYS A 148 -14.42 7.70 25.08
N PRO A 149 -14.06 8.97 25.39
CA PRO A 149 -13.86 9.41 26.77
C PRO A 149 -15.11 9.31 27.64
N GLU A 150 -16.30 9.27 27.02
CA GLU A 150 -17.57 9.04 27.72
C GLU A 150 -17.61 7.69 28.43
N ALA A 151 -16.77 6.72 28.02
CA ALA A 151 -16.65 5.41 28.65
C ALA A 151 -15.62 5.38 29.80
N ILE A 152 -14.84 6.45 30.05
CA ILE A 152 -13.85 6.51 31.14
C ILE A 152 -14.47 6.17 32.52
N PRO A 153 -15.67 6.67 32.90
CA PRO A 153 -16.27 6.36 34.20
C PRO A 153 -16.60 4.88 34.43
N TYR A 154 -16.60 4.10 33.35
CA TYR A 154 -16.90 2.67 33.40
C TYR A 154 -15.62 1.79 33.39
N LEU A 155 -14.46 2.33 33.08
CA LEU A 155 -13.21 1.59 33.25
C LEU A 155 -13.00 1.28 34.73
N ALA A 156 -12.72 0.01 35.04
CA ALA A 156 -12.33 -0.36 36.39
C ALA A 156 -11.05 0.39 36.78
N PRO A 157 -11.05 1.17 37.87
CA PRO A 157 -9.92 2.01 38.27
C PRO A 157 -8.82 1.16 38.91
N ILE A 158 -8.39 0.11 38.23
CA ILE A 158 -7.43 -0.89 38.70
C ILE A 158 -6.31 -1.01 37.68
N LEU A 159 -5.08 -1.15 38.15
CA LEU A 159 -3.87 -1.35 37.35
C LEU A 159 -4.02 -2.58 36.43
N THR A 160 -3.28 -2.59 35.33
CA THR A 160 -3.15 -3.78 34.51
C THR A 160 -2.38 -4.89 35.25
N PRO A 161 -2.56 -6.18 34.92
CA PRO A 161 -1.77 -7.26 35.50
C PRO A 161 -0.27 -7.06 35.41
N MET A 162 0.23 -6.45 34.33
CA MET A 162 1.63 -6.14 34.14
C MET A 162 2.13 -5.12 35.17
N GLN A 163 1.39 -4.05 35.40
CA GLN A 163 1.75 -3.01 36.40
C GLN A 163 1.61 -3.53 37.83
N ALA A 164 0.54 -4.27 38.13
CA ALA A 164 0.34 -4.91 39.43
C ALA A 164 1.49 -5.86 39.76
N HIS A 165 1.89 -6.69 38.79
CA HIS A 165 3.00 -7.62 38.97
C HIS A 165 4.34 -6.91 39.16
N ALA A 166 4.59 -5.84 38.42
CA ALA A 166 5.81 -5.05 38.59
C ALA A 166 5.90 -4.43 39.97
N ARG A 167 4.79 -3.93 40.56
CA ARG A 167 4.74 -3.46 41.94
C ARG A 167 5.05 -4.59 42.93
N LEU A 168 4.46 -5.76 42.73
CA LEU A 168 4.73 -6.95 43.53
C LEU A 168 6.20 -7.37 43.44
N ILE A 169 6.82 -7.38 42.30
CA ILE A 169 8.25 -7.70 42.14
C ILE A 169 9.10 -6.66 42.91
N ARG A 170 8.80 -5.37 42.77
CA ARG A 170 9.52 -4.31 43.48
C ARG A 170 9.33 -4.32 44.99
N SER A 171 8.18 -4.78 45.50
CA SER A 171 8.01 -4.98 46.94
C SER A 171 8.89 -6.11 47.46
N ARG A 172 9.14 -7.15 46.68
CA ARG A 172 10.04 -8.27 47.00
C ARG A 172 11.52 -7.95 46.76
N MET A 173 11.80 -7.15 45.70
CA MET A 173 13.14 -6.82 45.23
C MET A 173 13.23 -5.31 44.86
N PRO A 174 13.38 -4.42 45.83
CA PRO A 174 13.27 -2.97 45.62
C PRO A 174 14.26 -2.40 44.60
N ASP A 175 15.46 -2.97 44.47
CA ASP A 175 16.51 -2.50 43.55
C ASP A 175 16.37 -3.07 42.12
N ALA A 176 15.46 -4.05 41.94
CA ALA A 176 15.31 -4.71 40.65
C ALA A 176 14.69 -3.77 39.61
N ALA A 177 15.23 -3.81 38.41
CA ALA A 177 14.57 -3.31 37.23
C ALA A 177 13.60 -4.39 36.71
N VAL A 178 12.39 -4.00 36.34
CA VAL A 178 11.37 -4.95 35.86
C VAL A 178 11.15 -4.78 34.36
N VAL A 179 11.28 -5.88 33.61
CA VAL A 179 11.05 -5.94 32.17
C VAL A 179 9.88 -6.85 31.89
N PHE A 180 8.87 -6.36 31.22
CA PHE A 180 7.75 -7.20 30.77
C PHE A 180 8.11 -7.97 29.51
N ILE A 181 7.75 -9.24 29.45
CA ILE A 181 7.89 -10.09 28.27
C ILE A 181 6.52 -10.65 27.88
N GLY A 182 6.01 -10.28 26.67
CA GLY A 182 4.67 -10.68 26.31
C GLY A 182 4.30 -10.44 24.83
N PRO A 183 3.03 -10.72 24.43
CA PRO A 183 2.60 -10.69 23.04
C PRO A 183 2.12 -9.32 22.55
N CYS A 184 2.19 -8.27 23.36
CA CYS A 184 1.42 -7.05 23.13
C CYS A 184 2.30 -5.82 22.92
N ILE A 185 2.17 -5.18 21.73
CA ILE A 185 2.90 -3.95 21.37
C ILE A 185 2.45 -2.78 22.24
N SER A 186 1.16 -2.67 22.60
CA SER A 186 0.67 -1.54 23.38
C SER A 186 1.19 -1.52 24.82
N LYS A 187 1.74 -2.63 25.32
CA LYS A 187 2.41 -2.69 26.62
C LYS A 187 3.70 -1.87 26.67
N LYS A 188 4.34 -1.60 25.53
CA LYS A 188 5.50 -0.69 25.45
C LYS A 188 5.11 0.75 25.82
N ALA A 189 3.91 1.20 25.41
CA ALA A 189 3.43 2.54 25.81
C ALA A 189 3.15 2.63 27.29
N GLU A 190 2.61 1.58 27.87
CA GLU A 190 2.32 1.51 29.31
C GLU A 190 3.60 1.57 30.17
N CYS A 191 4.73 1.05 29.65
CA CYS A 191 6.05 1.22 30.30
C CYS A 191 6.57 2.67 30.23
N GLN A 192 6.13 3.48 29.26
CA GLN A 192 6.56 4.88 29.10
C GLN A 192 5.71 5.87 29.93
N GLU A 193 4.65 5.41 30.60
CA GLU A 193 3.88 6.27 31.51
C GLU A 193 4.70 6.61 32.76
N GLU A 194 4.60 7.87 33.25
CA GLU A 194 5.39 8.36 34.39
C GLU A 194 5.23 7.52 35.64
N ALA A 195 4.05 6.94 35.89
CA ALA A 195 3.75 6.11 37.04
C ALA A 195 4.09 4.63 36.84
N SER A 196 4.73 4.26 35.74
CA SER A 196 5.06 2.85 35.45
C SER A 196 6.09 2.29 36.42
N ALA A 197 5.82 1.08 36.92
CA ALA A 197 6.78 0.32 37.71
C ALA A 197 7.73 -0.54 36.85
N LEU A 198 7.62 -0.47 35.52
CA LEU A 198 8.46 -1.20 34.57
C LEU A 198 9.38 -0.27 33.81
N GLU A 199 10.55 -0.75 33.45
CA GLU A 199 11.51 -0.05 32.61
C GLU A 199 11.21 -0.27 31.11
N TYR A 200 11.00 -1.51 30.68
CA TYR A 200 10.81 -1.86 29.27
C TYR A 200 9.80 -2.99 29.07
N ALA A 201 9.31 -3.13 27.82
CA ALA A 201 8.51 -4.28 27.39
C ALA A 201 9.07 -4.88 26.11
N VAL A 202 9.41 -6.16 26.15
CA VAL A 202 9.92 -6.96 25.03
C VAL A 202 8.81 -7.87 24.52
N THR A 203 8.54 -7.84 23.23
CA THR A 203 7.58 -8.75 22.62
C THR A 203 8.17 -10.18 22.47
N PHE A 204 7.32 -11.19 22.40
CA PHE A 204 7.80 -12.58 22.22
C PHE A 204 8.61 -12.74 20.92
N SER A 205 8.29 -11.99 19.86
CA SER A 205 9.06 -12.02 18.62
C SER A 205 10.45 -11.40 18.78
N GLU A 206 10.58 -10.34 19.57
CA GLU A 206 11.88 -9.75 19.90
C GLU A 206 12.71 -10.70 20.77
N LEU A 207 12.07 -11.34 21.76
CA LEU A 207 12.75 -12.33 22.62
C LEU A 207 13.21 -13.56 21.81
N GLU A 208 12.38 -14.05 20.88
CA GLU A 208 12.74 -15.17 20.01
C GLU A 208 14.00 -14.86 19.18
N GLY A 209 14.06 -13.65 18.59
CA GLY A 209 15.26 -13.18 17.91
C GLY A 209 16.47 -13.09 18.85
N TRP A 210 16.27 -12.56 20.08
CA TRP A 210 17.35 -12.44 21.07
C TRP A 210 17.88 -13.79 21.53
N LEU A 211 17.02 -14.78 21.78
CA LEU A 211 17.43 -16.15 22.11
C LEU A 211 18.24 -16.78 20.98
N ALA A 212 17.76 -16.63 19.75
CA ALA A 212 18.46 -17.15 18.56
C ALA A 212 19.85 -16.51 18.38
N ASP A 213 19.95 -15.19 18.49
CA ASP A 213 21.24 -14.46 18.41
C ASP A 213 22.23 -14.89 19.51
N SER A 214 21.70 -15.30 20.67
CA SER A 214 22.50 -15.71 21.83
C SER A 214 22.77 -17.22 21.86
N HIS A 215 22.27 -17.97 20.88
CA HIS A 215 22.36 -19.46 20.80
C HIS A 215 21.82 -20.15 22.07
N ILE A 216 20.74 -19.62 22.65
CA ILE A 216 20.07 -20.20 23.82
C ILE A 216 18.82 -20.92 23.35
N GLU A 217 18.77 -22.21 23.63
CA GLU A 217 17.59 -23.06 23.44
C GLU A 217 16.78 -23.18 24.71
N ILE A 218 15.47 -23.33 24.59
CA ILE A 218 14.60 -23.56 25.72
C ILE A 218 14.44 -25.06 25.90
N ASP A 219 14.79 -25.57 27.04
CA ASP A 219 14.70 -27.00 27.36
C ASP A 219 13.26 -27.54 27.20
N PRO A 220 13.09 -28.84 26.92
CA PRO A 220 11.78 -29.49 26.90
C PRO A 220 11.00 -29.25 28.19
N PRO A 221 9.66 -29.29 28.14
CA PRO A 221 8.83 -29.01 29.29
C PRO A 221 9.01 -30.02 30.40
N HIS A 222 9.20 -29.55 31.62
CA HIS A 222 9.04 -30.34 32.83
C HIS A 222 7.60 -30.24 33.31
N ALA A 223 7.14 -31.22 34.14
CA ALA A 223 5.85 -31.13 34.77
C ALA A 223 5.73 -29.86 35.60
N GLN A 224 4.66 -29.07 35.34
CA GLN A 224 4.37 -27.85 36.09
C GLN A 224 2.97 -27.92 36.68
N ASP A 225 2.76 -27.19 37.78
CA ASP A 225 1.44 -27.03 38.38
C ASP A 225 0.53 -26.16 37.49
N THR A 226 -0.78 -26.30 37.70
CA THR A 226 -1.79 -25.47 37.01
C THR A 226 -2.23 -24.33 37.92
N ARG A 227 -2.51 -23.14 37.30
CA ARG A 227 -2.96 -21.94 38.00
C ARG A 227 -4.06 -21.25 37.20
N LEU A 228 -5.21 -20.98 37.82
CA LEU A 228 -6.38 -20.38 37.17
C LEU A 228 -6.06 -19.05 36.51
N SER A 229 -5.27 -18.17 37.14
CA SER A 229 -4.93 -16.87 36.62
C SER A 229 -4.11 -16.89 35.31
N ARG A 230 -3.61 -18.07 34.89
CA ARG A 230 -3.01 -18.26 33.58
C ARG A 230 -4.03 -18.22 32.41
N PHE A 231 -5.36 -18.23 32.70
CA PHE A 231 -6.40 -18.05 31.67
C PHE A 231 -6.48 -16.64 31.09
N PHE A 232 -5.94 -15.60 31.74
CA PHE A 232 -6.09 -14.20 31.32
C PHE A 232 -5.80 -13.91 29.84
N PRO A 233 -4.88 -14.62 29.14
CA PRO A 233 -4.57 -14.33 27.73
C PRO A 233 -5.67 -14.69 26.73
N VAL A 234 -6.66 -15.49 27.09
CA VAL A 234 -7.74 -15.89 26.18
C VAL A 234 -9.01 -15.10 26.44
N ALA A 235 -9.85 -14.94 25.43
CA ALA A 235 -11.13 -14.25 25.58
C ALA A 235 -12.03 -14.99 26.59
N GLY A 236 -12.66 -14.26 27.50
CA GLY A 236 -13.43 -14.81 28.62
C GLY A 236 -12.56 -15.42 29.74
N GLY A 237 -11.22 -15.28 29.63
CA GLY A 237 -10.28 -15.86 30.58
C GLY A 237 -10.33 -15.22 31.95
N ILE A 238 -10.51 -13.91 32.02
CA ILE A 238 -10.68 -13.18 33.28
C ILE A 238 -11.92 -13.68 34.02
N LEU A 239 -13.06 -13.76 33.33
CA LEU A 239 -14.32 -14.21 33.91
C LEU A 239 -14.26 -15.63 34.40
N LYS A 240 -13.48 -16.53 33.78
CA LYS A 240 -13.26 -17.90 34.24
C LYS A 240 -12.52 -17.98 35.57
N THR A 241 -11.78 -16.96 35.93
CA THR A 241 -11.00 -16.91 37.18
C THR A 241 -11.77 -16.24 38.31
N MET A 242 -12.81 -15.44 38.00
CA MET A 242 -13.57 -14.65 38.98
C MET A 242 -14.69 -15.47 39.63
N ALA A 243 -14.93 -15.22 40.91
CA ALA A 243 -16.17 -15.63 41.56
C ALA A 243 -17.35 -14.79 41.08
N GLN A 244 -18.41 -15.42 40.59
CA GLN A 244 -19.55 -14.76 39.93
C GLN A 244 -20.83 -14.77 40.78
N ASP A 245 -20.73 -14.63 42.10
CA ASP A 245 -21.84 -14.82 43.02
C ASP A 245 -22.61 -13.55 43.41
N ASN A 246 -22.39 -12.41 42.75
CA ASN A 246 -22.71 -11.06 43.28
C ASN A 246 -23.92 -10.41 42.61
N GLY A 247 -24.75 -11.14 41.83
CA GLY A 247 -25.90 -10.56 41.13
C GLY A 247 -25.52 -9.59 39.97
N CYS A 248 -24.24 -9.54 39.57
CA CYS A 248 -23.72 -8.81 38.42
C CYS A 248 -23.85 -9.69 37.15
N THR A 249 -24.11 -9.08 36.01
CA THR A 249 -24.05 -9.78 34.72
C THR A 249 -22.62 -9.74 34.17
N TYR A 250 -22.05 -10.90 33.87
CA TYR A 250 -20.68 -11.01 33.37
C TYR A 250 -20.68 -11.26 31.86
N LEU A 251 -20.00 -10.40 31.13
CA LEU A 251 -19.94 -10.42 29.67
C LEU A 251 -18.47 -10.40 29.20
N ALA A 252 -18.14 -11.23 28.20
CA ALA A 252 -16.85 -11.18 27.52
C ALA A 252 -17.03 -10.64 26.11
N VAL A 253 -16.22 -9.64 25.74
CA VAL A 253 -16.23 -9.00 24.42
C VAL A 253 -14.80 -8.96 23.89
N ASP A 254 -14.60 -9.49 22.67
CA ASP A 254 -13.30 -9.49 22.02
C ASP A 254 -13.39 -9.05 20.56
N GLY A 255 -12.27 -8.55 20.03
CA GLY A 255 -12.20 -7.96 18.70
C GLY A 255 -12.51 -6.46 18.67
N ASN A 256 -11.86 -5.75 17.76
CA ASN A 256 -11.91 -4.29 17.68
C ASN A 256 -13.35 -3.74 17.48
N GLU A 257 -14.09 -4.29 16.52
CA GLU A 257 -15.45 -3.80 16.19
C GLU A 257 -16.44 -4.04 17.33
N SER A 258 -16.40 -5.25 17.92
CA SER A 258 -17.25 -5.61 19.06
C SER A 258 -16.96 -4.75 20.28
N CYS A 259 -15.69 -4.55 20.64
CA CYS A 259 -15.28 -3.69 21.75
C CYS A 259 -15.73 -2.24 21.54
N MET A 260 -15.51 -1.68 20.33
CA MET A 260 -15.91 -0.31 20.00
C MET A 260 -17.44 -0.12 20.03
N SER A 261 -18.21 -1.14 19.61
CA SER A 261 -19.66 -1.12 19.70
C SER A 261 -20.14 -1.21 21.14
N ALA A 262 -19.63 -2.17 21.92
CA ALA A 262 -19.98 -2.35 23.32
C ALA A 262 -19.66 -1.12 24.17
N LEU A 263 -18.51 -0.46 23.96
CA LEU A 263 -18.15 0.77 24.67
C LEU A 263 -19.12 1.91 24.40
N ARG A 264 -19.60 2.06 23.16
CA ARG A 264 -20.65 3.04 22.82
C ARG A 264 -21.99 2.72 23.50
N ASP A 265 -22.36 1.43 23.58
CA ASP A 265 -23.59 1.01 24.25
C ASP A 265 -23.50 1.20 25.79
N ILE A 266 -22.32 0.96 26.37
CA ILE A 266 -22.02 1.23 27.78
C ILE A 266 -22.13 2.73 28.07
N ALA A 267 -21.46 3.56 27.27
CA ALA A 267 -21.51 5.03 27.40
C ALA A 267 -22.94 5.58 27.25
N ALA A 268 -23.77 4.92 26.41
CA ALA A 268 -25.18 5.24 26.26
C ALA A 268 -26.09 4.66 27.38
N GLY A 269 -25.53 4.01 28.41
CA GLY A 269 -26.27 3.44 29.55
C GLY A 269 -27.12 2.21 29.24
N LYS A 270 -26.88 1.51 28.10
CA LYS A 270 -27.69 0.35 27.69
C LYS A 270 -27.33 -0.95 28.41
N LEU A 271 -26.19 -1.01 29.09
CA LEU A 271 -25.68 -2.19 29.79
C LEU A 271 -25.50 -1.91 31.29
N PRO A 272 -26.57 -1.75 32.07
CA PRO A 272 -26.49 -1.49 33.50
C PRO A 272 -26.12 -2.77 34.28
N GLY A 273 -25.35 -2.62 35.37
CA GLY A 273 -25.07 -3.73 36.30
C GLY A 273 -24.22 -4.86 35.72
N CYS A 274 -23.31 -4.53 34.78
CA CYS A 274 -22.48 -5.51 34.10
C CYS A 274 -21.00 -5.38 34.49
N PHE A 275 -20.30 -6.50 34.61
CA PHE A 275 -18.84 -6.53 34.48
C PHE A 275 -18.47 -7.06 33.09
N VAL A 276 -17.78 -6.24 32.30
CA VAL A 276 -17.47 -6.55 30.91
C VAL A 276 -15.96 -6.76 30.75
N GLU A 277 -15.55 -8.01 30.54
CA GLU A 277 -14.19 -8.31 30.11
C GLU A 277 -14.03 -7.86 28.66
N MET A 278 -13.03 -7.00 28.39
CA MET A 278 -12.76 -6.54 27.04
C MET A 278 -11.33 -6.84 26.58
N ASN A 279 -11.24 -7.47 25.43
CA ASN A 279 -9.99 -7.76 24.73
C ASN A 279 -10.03 -7.19 23.31
N PHE A 280 -9.19 -6.22 22.99
CA PHE A 280 -9.22 -5.57 21.67
C PHE A 280 -8.81 -6.51 20.52
N CYS A 281 -8.03 -7.55 20.80
CA CYS A 281 -7.68 -8.61 19.87
C CYS A 281 -8.71 -9.72 19.90
N THR A 282 -9.13 -10.21 18.72
CA THR A 282 -10.02 -11.39 18.61
C THR A 282 -9.34 -12.62 19.20
N GLY A 283 -10.02 -13.31 20.12
CA GLY A 283 -9.49 -14.46 20.88
C GLY A 283 -8.62 -14.08 22.07
N GLY A 284 -8.52 -12.78 22.41
CA GLY A 284 -7.65 -12.30 23.50
C GLY A 284 -6.20 -12.09 23.06
N CYS A 285 -5.26 -12.10 24.00
CA CYS A 285 -3.84 -11.81 23.74
C CYS A 285 -3.18 -12.82 22.79
N VAL A 286 -3.64 -14.09 22.79
CA VAL A 286 -3.16 -15.15 21.87
C VAL A 286 -3.60 -14.93 20.42
N GLY A 287 -4.57 -14.06 20.17
CA GLY A 287 -4.99 -13.62 18.83
C GLY A 287 -4.37 -12.27 18.41
N GLY A 288 -3.45 -11.75 19.19
CA GLY A 288 -2.78 -10.46 18.95
C GLY A 288 -1.80 -10.45 17.78
N PRO A 289 -1.29 -9.27 17.40
CA PRO A 289 -0.42 -9.11 16.22
C PRO A 289 0.84 -9.99 16.23
N VAL A 290 1.44 -10.18 17.40
CA VAL A 290 2.67 -10.99 17.55
C VAL A 290 2.42 -12.46 17.19
N PHE A 291 1.29 -13.02 17.61
CA PHE A 291 0.88 -14.38 17.21
C PHE A 291 0.48 -14.46 15.74
N ARG A 292 -0.29 -13.48 15.25
CA ARG A 292 -0.79 -13.46 13.87
C ARG A 292 0.32 -13.33 12.82
N LYS A 293 1.45 -12.71 13.17
CA LYS A 293 2.63 -12.67 12.28
C LYS A 293 3.27 -14.03 12.05
N ARG A 294 3.09 -15.00 12.97
CA ARG A 294 3.57 -16.38 12.85
C ARG A 294 2.58 -17.32 12.15
N ASP A 295 1.42 -16.82 11.74
CA ASP A 295 0.32 -17.65 11.20
C ASP A 295 -0.10 -18.77 12.17
N ALA A 296 -0.03 -18.49 13.47
CA ALA A 296 -0.35 -19.46 14.51
C ALA A 296 -1.87 -19.68 14.62
N SER A 297 -2.28 -20.93 14.79
CA SER A 297 -3.68 -21.27 15.01
C SER A 297 -4.17 -20.71 16.35
N LEU A 298 -5.16 -19.80 16.30
CA LEU A 298 -5.79 -19.21 17.49
C LEU A 298 -6.36 -20.30 18.43
N LEU A 299 -7.01 -21.32 17.87
CA LEU A 299 -7.61 -22.39 18.67
C LEU A 299 -6.54 -23.25 19.34
N ALA A 300 -5.43 -23.56 18.65
CA ALA A 300 -4.33 -24.31 19.23
C ALA A 300 -3.65 -23.52 20.36
N ALA A 301 -3.41 -22.23 20.15
CA ALA A 301 -2.85 -21.35 21.19
C ALA A 301 -3.77 -21.23 22.42
N SER A 302 -5.08 -21.06 22.20
CA SER A 302 -6.06 -21.00 23.28
C SER A 302 -6.14 -22.33 24.05
N LEU A 303 -6.05 -23.46 23.36
CA LEU A 303 -6.05 -24.80 24.00
C LEU A 303 -4.79 -25.00 24.85
N GLN A 304 -3.64 -24.57 24.38
CA GLN A 304 -2.39 -24.64 25.14
C GLN A 304 -2.48 -23.84 26.44
N VAL A 305 -2.95 -22.59 26.38
CA VAL A 305 -3.19 -21.76 27.57
C VAL A 305 -4.18 -22.42 28.51
N ALA A 306 -5.28 -22.99 27.98
CA ALA A 306 -6.28 -23.67 28.81
C ALA A 306 -5.73 -24.90 29.55
N ARG A 307 -4.87 -25.68 28.89
CA ARG A 307 -4.21 -26.86 29.50
C ARG A 307 -3.18 -26.48 30.57
N ASP A 308 -2.53 -25.34 30.41
CA ASP A 308 -1.58 -24.80 31.39
C ASP A 308 -2.30 -24.22 32.62
N ALA A 309 -3.49 -23.70 32.44
CA ALA A 309 -4.31 -23.16 33.54
C ALA A 309 -5.07 -24.26 34.32
N VAL A 310 -5.55 -25.30 33.65
CA VAL A 310 -6.35 -26.36 34.26
C VAL A 310 -6.06 -27.70 33.60
N THR A 311 -5.76 -28.73 34.42
CA THR A 311 -5.66 -30.11 33.92
C THR A 311 -7.05 -30.66 33.57
N PRO A 312 -7.27 -31.16 32.34
CA PRO A 312 -8.57 -31.73 31.97
C PRO A 312 -9.04 -32.83 32.91
N GLY A 313 -10.28 -32.73 33.39
CA GLY A 313 -10.89 -33.72 34.28
C GLY A 313 -10.49 -33.59 35.76
N GLN A 314 -9.68 -32.63 36.14
CA GLN A 314 -9.31 -32.33 37.52
C GLN A 314 -9.99 -31.03 37.99
N LYS A 315 -10.21 -30.91 39.31
CA LYS A 315 -10.57 -29.60 39.87
C LYS A 315 -9.41 -28.62 39.65
N PRO A 316 -9.72 -27.34 39.37
CA PRO A 316 -8.66 -26.33 39.26
C PRO A 316 -7.76 -26.39 40.49
N ALA A 317 -6.46 -26.35 40.32
CA ALA A 317 -5.51 -26.17 41.41
C ALA A 317 -5.83 -24.84 42.15
N ALA A 318 -5.44 -24.74 43.42
CA ALA A 318 -5.47 -23.46 44.11
C ALA A 318 -4.71 -22.44 43.31
N ASP A 319 -5.31 -21.25 43.14
CA ASP A 319 -4.64 -20.12 42.50
C ASP A 319 -3.49 -19.62 43.38
N PHE A 320 -2.83 -18.55 42.97
CA PHE A 320 -1.78 -17.95 43.79
C PHE A 320 -2.33 -17.56 45.18
N ASP A 321 -1.51 -17.69 46.19
CA ASP A 321 -1.79 -17.20 47.56
C ASP A 321 -0.87 -16.01 47.82
N LEU A 322 -1.37 -14.84 47.50
CA LEU A 322 -0.60 -13.56 47.57
C LEU A 322 -1.30 -12.63 48.56
N PRO A 323 -0.55 -11.92 49.38
CA PRO A 323 -1.12 -10.95 50.30
C PRO A 323 -1.84 -9.83 49.54
N SER A 324 -3.11 -9.61 49.85
CA SER A 324 -3.85 -8.43 49.41
C SER A 324 -3.42 -7.25 50.30
N GLY A 325 -2.75 -6.26 49.75
CA GLY A 325 -2.27 -5.11 50.53
C GLY A 325 -1.71 -3.96 49.76
N ASP A 326 -1.31 -4.17 48.52
CA ASP A 326 -0.82 -3.08 47.67
C ASP A 326 -1.99 -2.30 47.09
N ASP A 327 -1.90 -0.98 47.06
CA ASP A 327 -2.86 -0.12 46.38
C ASP A 327 -2.71 -0.30 44.87
N LEU A 328 -3.66 -1.04 44.24
CA LEU A 328 -3.74 -1.28 42.81
C LEU A 328 -4.62 -0.26 42.08
N THR A 329 -5.03 0.80 42.77
CA THR A 329 -5.87 1.84 42.15
C THR A 329 -5.10 2.63 41.10
N THR A 330 -5.81 3.01 40.04
CA THR A 330 -5.33 3.91 39.00
C THR A 330 -6.45 4.82 38.54
N SER A 331 -6.10 5.84 37.75
CA SER A 331 -7.08 6.74 37.13
C SER A 331 -6.79 6.88 35.66
N PHE A 332 -7.85 7.02 34.86
CA PHE A 332 -7.75 7.24 33.43
C PHE A 332 -8.10 8.68 33.10
N ARG A 333 -7.21 9.36 32.37
CA ARG A 333 -7.43 10.74 31.93
C ARG A 333 -7.99 10.76 30.50
N ASP A 334 -8.80 11.77 30.22
CA ASP A 334 -9.23 12.08 28.86
C ASP A 334 -8.02 12.60 28.06
N GLU A 335 -7.72 11.91 26.96
CA GLU A 335 -6.65 12.25 26.01
C GLU A 335 -7.23 12.48 24.61
N GLN A 336 -8.53 12.72 24.51
CA GLN A 336 -9.18 12.94 23.23
C GLN A 336 -8.59 14.16 22.53
N VAL A 337 -8.26 13.94 21.27
CA VAL A 337 -7.83 15.02 20.39
C VAL A 337 -9.02 15.49 19.57
N CYS A 338 -9.47 16.71 19.84
CA CYS A 338 -10.53 17.34 19.05
C CYS A 338 -9.96 17.85 17.73
N TYR A 339 -10.57 17.42 16.63
CA TYR A 339 -10.32 17.95 15.29
C TYR A 339 -11.49 18.78 14.82
N ALA A 340 -11.19 19.89 14.15
CA ALA A 340 -12.23 20.67 13.48
C ALA A 340 -12.85 19.82 12.35
N MET A 341 -14.12 19.46 12.51
CA MET A 341 -14.85 18.71 11.48
C MET A 341 -15.18 19.63 10.31
N PRO A 342 -15.04 19.13 9.06
CA PRO A 342 -15.40 19.91 7.89
C PRO A 342 -16.91 20.18 7.83
N THR A 343 -17.27 21.37 7.34
CA THR A 343 -18.65 21.71 6.99
C THR A 343 -19.11 20.93 5.75
N GLU A 344 -20.43 20.83 5.53
CA GLU A 344 -20.99 20.18 4.34
C GLU A 344 -20.46 20.82 3.04
N ALA A 345 -20.30 22.14 3.02
CA ALA A 345 -19.74 22.85 1.87
C ALA A 345 -18.28 22.46 1.57
N GLN A 346 -17.47 22.24 2.62
CA GLN A 346 -16.09 21.78 2.47
C GLN A 346 -16.02 20.33 1.97
N ILE A 347 -16.92 19.46 2.47
CA ILE A 347 -17.03 18.08 1.98
C ILE A 347 -17.44 18.06 0.50
N ALA A 348 -18.45 18.86 0.11
CA ALA A 348 -18.89 18.97 -1.27
C ALA A 348 -17.78 19.49 -2.21
N ALA A 349 -16.98 20.46 -1.74
CA ALA A 349 -15.84 20.96 -2.50
C ALA A 349 -14.77 19.87 -2.72
N ILE A 350 -14.55 19.00 -1.74
CA ILE A 350 -13.63 17.86 -1.87
C ILE A 350 -14.20 16.82 -2.82
N PHE A 351 -15.50 16.50 -2.73
CA PHE A 351 -16.15 15.59 -3.67
C PHE A 351 -16.02 16.05 -5.11
N LYS A 352 -16.25 17.35 -5.38
CA LYS A 352 -16.03 17.92 -6.71
C LYS A 352 -14.60 17.73 -7.19
N LYS A 353 -13.59 17.95 -6.34
CA LYS A 353 -12.18 17.68 -6.67
C LYS A 353 -11.90 16.20 -6.93
N MET A 354 -12.67 15.30 -6.30
CA MET A 354 -12.59 13.84 -6.52
C MET A 354 -13.40 13.37 -7.74
N GLY A 355 -14.01 14.31 -8.51
CA GLY A 355 -14.86 13.99 -9.65
C GLY A 355 -16.16 13.29 -9.26
N LYS A 356 -16.70 13.62 -8.08
CA LYS A 356 -17.98 13.13 -7.55
C LYS A 356 -18.97 14.30 -7.49
N GLU A 357 -19.86 14.33 -8.45
CA GLU A 357 -20.82 15.44 -8.60
C GLU A 357 -22.23 15.04 -8.14
N SER A 358 -22.50 13.73 -8.08
CA SER A 358 -23.77 13.17 -7.64
C SER A 358 -23.60 12.11 -6.56
N VAL A 359 -24.67 11.73 -5.90
CA VAL A 359 -24.70 10.64 -4.91
C VAL A 359 -24.34 9.28 -5.56
N GLU A 360 -24.66 9.11 -6.83
CA GLU A 360 -24.35 7.90 -7.61
C GLU A 360 -22.83 7.71 -7.80
N ASP A 361 -22.05 8.80 -7.79
CA ASP A 361 -20.58 8.74 -7.84
C ASP A 361 -19.95 8.27 -6.51
N GLU A 362 -20.75 8.25 -5.43
CA GLU A 362 -20.28 7.83 -4.12
C GLU A 362 -20.35 6.30 -3.96
N LEU A 363 -19.49 5.58 -4.64
CA LEU A 363 -19.48 4.11 -4.66
C LEU A 363 -19.24 3.44 -3.31
N ASN A 364 -18.71 4.16 -2.31
CA ASN A 364 -18.37 3.66 -0.97
C ASN A 364 -17.61 2.30 -0.99
N CYS A 365 -16.76 2.11 -2.00
CA CYS A 365 -16.11 0.83 -2.30
C CYS A 365 -15.03 0.39 -1.31
N GLY A 366 -14.60 1.25 -0.40
CA GLY A 366 -13.57 0.94 0.62
C GLY A 366 -12.13 0.77 0.12
N MET A 367 -11.85 0.79 -1.18
CA MET A 367 -10.52 0.51 -1.75
C MET A 367 -9.43 1.46 -1.26
N CYS A 368 -9.78 2.69 -0.91
CA CYS A 368 -8.87 3.68 -0.34
C CYS A 368 -8.61 3.47 1.17
N GLY A 369 -9.18 2.41 1.77
CA GLY A 369 -9.08 2.10 3.20
C GLY A 369 -10.07 2.85 4.10
N TYR A 370 -10.93 3.72 3.57
CA TYR A 370 -12.00 4.38 4.32
C TYR A 370 -13.36 3.71 4.06
N PRO A 371 -14.24 3.63 5.08
CA PRO A 371 -15.50 2.88 4.96
C PRO A 371 -16.51 3.56 4.02
N SER A 372 -16.38 4.86 3.78
CA SER A 372 -17.25 5.61 2.87
C SER A 372 -16.50 6.73 2.16
N CYS A 373 -17.06 7.21 1.05
CA CYS A 373 -16.54 8.37 0.32
C CYS A 373 -16.53 9.62 1.21
N ARG A 374 -17.56 9.78 2.07
CA ARG A 374 -17.65 10.86 3.05
C ARG A 374 -16.51 10.79 4.09
N ALA A 375 -16.25 9.61 4.66
CA ALA A 375 -15.13 9.41 5.60
C ALA A 375 -13.78 9.73 4.95
N LYS A 376 -13.61 9.38 3.68
CA LYS A 376 -12.44 9.77 2.87
C LYS A 376 -12.34 11.29 2.71
N ALA A 377 -13.44 11.98 2.39
CA ALA A 377 -13.46 13.44 2.24
C ALA A 377 -13.07 14.15 3.53
N VAL A 378 -13.60 13.68 4.68
CA VAL A 378 -13.18 14.16 6.02
C VAL A 378 -11.68 13.98 6.23
N ALA A 379 -11.13 12.81 5.91
CA ALA A 379 -9.69 12.54 6.04
C ALA A 379 -8.84 13.42 5.12
N VAL A 380 -9.31 13.73 3.91
CA VAL A 380 -8.66 14.68 2.98
C VAL A 380 -8.66 16.09 3.56
N HIS A 381 -9.78 16.53 4.16
CA HIS A 381 -9.86 17.83 4.83
C HIS A 381 -8.85 17.96 5.97
N MET A 382 -8.72 16.89 6.77
CA MET A 382 -7.77 16.82 7.88
C MET A 382 -6.30 16.68 7.44
N GLY A 383 -6.01 16.61 6.14
CA GLY A 383 -4.64 16.40 5.62
C GLY A 383 -4.09 15.00 5.87
N ARG A 384 -4.95 14.02 6.17
CA ARG A 384 -4.58 12.62 6.45
C ARG A 384 -4.64 11.72 5.24
N ALA A 385 -5.29 12.16 4.18
CA ALA A 385 -5.48 11.38 2.97
C ALA A 385 -5.32 12.24 1.72
N GLU A 386 -4.81 11.64 0.66
CA GLU A 386 -4.71 12.28 -0.64
C GLU A 386 -5.89 11.89 -1.55
N ILE A 387 -6.32 12.80 -2.41
CA ILE A 387 -7.40 12.54 -3.39
C ILE A 387 -7.02 11.36 -4.29
N THR A 388 -5.75 11.28 -4.66
CA THR A 388 -5.17 10.23 -5.52
C THR A 388 -5.31 8.81 -5.01
N MET A 389 -5.58 8.60 -3.71
CA MET A 389 -5.88 7.27 -3.17
C MET A 389 -7.24 6.71 -3.63
N CYS A 390 -8.11 7.54 -4.25
CA CYS A 390 -9.39 7.08 -4.75
C CYS A 390 -9.21 6.37 -6.10
N MET A 391 -9.39 5.04 -6.13
CA MET A 391 -9.19 4.24 -7.35
C MET A 391 -10.12 4.65 -8.51
N PRO A 392 -11.44 4.86 -8.31
CA PRO A 392 -12.28 5.36 -9.40
C PRO A 392 -11.83 6.71 -9.97
N TYR A 393 -11.39 7.63 -9.10
CA TYR A 393 -10.82 8.91 -9.53
C TYR A 393 -9.53 8.72 -10.33
N MET A 394 -8.61 7.87 -9.87
CA MET A 394 -7.35 7.60 -10.57
C MET A 394 -7.57 6.94 -11.92
N LYS A 395 -8.52 5.98 -11.98
CA LYS A 395 -8.91 5.33 -13.23
C LYS A 395 -9.44 6.37 -14.22
N LYS A 396 -10.43 7.17 -13.82
CA LYS A 396 -11.02 8.24 -14.68
C LYS A 396 -9.97 9.26 -15.13
N ARG A 397 -9.04 9.62 -14.26
CA ARG A 397 -7.94 10.54 -14.57
C ARG A 397 -6.96 9.93 -15.58
N ALA A 398 -6.60 8.66 -15.42
CA ALA A 398 -5.70 7.96 -16.34
C ALA A 398 -6.34 7.81 -17.74
N GLU A 399 -7.61 7.41 -17.80
CA GLU A 399 -8.39 7.32 -19.04
C GLU A 399 -8.47 8.69 -19.73
N SER A 400 -8.88 9.74 -18.99
CA SER A 400 -8.96 11.11 -19.55
C SER A 400 -7.60 11.64 -20.02
N PHE A 401 -6.50 11.28 -19.37
CA PHE A 401 -5.16 11.68 -19.81
C PHE A 401 -4.75 10.95 -21.09
N SER A 402 -4.98 9.64 -21.15
CA SER A 402 -4.73 8.83 -22.35
C SER A 402 -5.55 9.33 -23.55
N ASP A 403 -6.84 9.56 -23.34
CA ASP A 403 -7.74 10.08 -24.36
C ASP A 403 -7.30 11.46 -24.86
N LYS A 404 -6.86 12.35 -23.96
CA LYS A 404 -6.35 13.66 -24.36
C LYS A 404 -5.09 13.55 -25.24
N ILE A 405 -4.11 12.73 -24.85
CA ILE A 405 -2.90 12.52 -25.63
C ILE A 405 -3.24 11.99 -27.02
N ILE A 406 -4.08 10.95 -27.10
CA ILE A 406 -4.47 10.33 -28.36
C ILE A 406 -5.21 11.33 -29.25
N ASN A 407 -6.11 12.15 -28.69
CA ASN A 407 -6.91 13.11 -29.44
C ASN A 407 -6.17 14.39 -29.86
N ILE A 408 -5.09 14.79 -29.14
CA ILE A 408 -4.24 15.94 -29.53
C ILE A 408 -3.22 15.53 -30.62
N THR A 409 -2.93 14.23 -30.74
CA THR A 409 -1.94 13.73 -31.70
C THR A 409 -2.39 14.04 -33.13
N PRO A 410 -1.54 14.70 -33.96
CA PRO A 410 -1.90 15.09 -35.34
C PRO A 410 -1.95 13.92 -36.31
N SER A 411 -1.45 12.75 -35.93
CA SER A 411 -1.56 11.53 -36.71
C SER A 411 -2.89 10.84 -36.42
N ALA A 412 -3.51 10.32 -37.45
CA ALA A 412 -4.73 9.51 -37.29
C ALA A 412 -4.38 8.18 -36.59
N ILE A 413 -5.13 7.83 -35.55
CA ILE A 413 -4.94 6.61 -34.77
C ILE A 413 -6.24 5.83 -34.76
N VAL A 414 -6.16 4.55 -35.16
CA VAL A 414 -7.25 3.58 -35.08
C VAL A 414 -6.72 2.33 -34.38
N ALA A 415 -7.42 1.87 -33.33
CA ALA A 415 -7.14 0.62 -32.67
C ALA A 415 -8.28 -0.37 -32.86
N VAL A 416 -7.96 -1.63 -33.17
CA VAL A 416 -8.93 -2.70 -33.41
C VAL A 416 -8.62 -3.92 -32.54
N ASP A 417 -9.64 -4.71 -32.24
CA ASP A 417 -9.50 -6.01 -31.58
C ASP A 417 -9.16 -7.13 -32.60
N LEU A 418 -9.03 -8.36 -32.08
CA LEU A 418 -8.76 -9.54 -32.91
C LEU A 418 -9.90 -9.90 -33.86
N TYR A 419 -11.11 -9.36 -33.68
CA TYR A 419 -12.27 -9.51 -34.57
C TYR A 419 -12.39 -8.36 -35.55
N LEU A 420 -11.37 -7.47 -35.58
CA LEU A 420 -11.30 -6.29 -36.46
C LEU A 420 -12.38 -5.24 -36.17
N HIS A 421 -12.94 -5.23 -34.97
CA HIS A 421 -13.83 -4.16 -34.53
C HIS A 421 -13.02 -2.98 -33.97
N VAL A 422 -13.40 -1.78 -34.33
CA VAL A 422 -12.74 -0.55 -33.88
C VAL A 422 -13.03 -0.34 -32.40
N GLN A 423 -11.96 -0.39 -31.58
CA GLN A 423 -12.02 -0.16 -30.14
C GLN A 423 -11.74 1.29 -29.78
N GLN A 424 -10.89 1.97 -30.56
CA GLN A 424 -10.55 3.37 -30.34
C GLN A 424 -10.23 4.06 -31.67
N ILE A 425 -10.66 5.32 -31.79
CA ILE A 425 -10.36 6.22 -32.90
C ILE A 425 -10.14 7.63 -32.38
N ASN A 426 -9.11 8.34 -32.88
CA ASN A 426 -8.84 9.71 -32.43
C ASN A 426 -9.46 10.76 -33.37
N ASN A 427 -9.46 12.01 -32.91
CA ASN A 427 -10.04 13.13 -33.69
C ASN A 427 -9.40 13.27 -35.08
N ALA A 428 -8.08 13.12 -35.20
CA ALA A 428 -7.39 13.20 -36.47
C ALA A 428 -7.84 12.10 -37.46
N ALA A 429 -8.13 10.90 -36.96
CA ALA A 429 -8.70 9.83 -37.78
C ALA A 429 -10.16 10.12 -38.17
N CYS A 430 -10.95 10.64 -37.23
CA CYS A 430 -12.33 11.06 -37.50
C CYS A 430 -12.40 12.13 -38.59
N GLU A 431 -11.53 13.13 -38.52
CA GLU A 431 -11.42 14.17 -39.56
C GLU A 431 -10.94 13.60 -40.89
N MET A 432 -9.94 12.72 -40.88
CA MET A 432 -9.38 12.09 -42.07
C MET A 432 -10.38 11.26 -42.85
N PHE A 433 -11.21 10.50 -42.14
CA PHE A 433 -12.22 9.62 -42.74
C PHE A 433 -13.63 10.21 -42.77
N SER A 434 -13.81 11.45 -42.30
CA SER A 434 -15.09 12.15 -42.22
C SER A 434 -16.19 11.35 -41.49
N VAL A 435 -15.81 10.75 -40.34
CA VAL A 435 -16.70 9.92 -39.52
C VAL A 435 -16.76 10.47 -38.09
N THR A 436 -17.79 10.07 -37.32
CA THR A 436 -17.83 10.35 -35.88
C THR A 436 -17.48 9.08 -35.08
N PRO A 437 -16.95 9.20 -33.86
CA PRO A 437 -16.63 8.02 -33.04
C PRO A 437 -17.84 7.10 -32.83
N LYS A 438 -19.05 7.66 -32.75
CA LYS A 438 -20.29 6.88 -32.57
C LYS A 438 -20.62 5.98 -33.75
N ASP A 439 -20.21 6.36 -34.94
CA ASP A 439 -20.51 5.62 -36.16
C ASP A 439 -19.57 4.43 -36.38
N VAL A 440 -18.42 4.43 -35.67
CA VAL A 440 -17.30 3.53 -35.99
C VAL A 440 -16.93 2.64 -34.80
N LEU A 441 -17.06 3.12 -33.57
CA LEU A 441 -16.73 2.33 -32.37
C LEU A 441 -17.59 1.07 -32.29
N GLY A 442 -16.93 -0.09 -32.10
CA GLY A 442 -17.55 -1.40 -32.07
C GLY A 442 -17.98 -1.93 -33.44
N GLN A 443 -17.72 -1.19 -34.54
CA GLN A 443 -18.01 -1.62 -35.91
C GLN A 443 -16.75 -2.19 -36.58
N PRO A 444 -16.91 -3.02 -37.63
CA PRO A 444 -15.77 -3.51 -38.38
C PRO A 444 -14.93 -2.38 -38.99
N VAL A 445 -13.61 -2.53 -38.98
CA VAL A 445 -12.65 -1.53 -39.49
C VAL A 445 -12.82 -1.33 -41.02
N SER A 446 -13.39 -2.32 -41.73
CA SER A 446 -13.70 -2.24 -43.16
C SER A 446 -14.63 -1.08 -43.52
N ARG A 447 -15.33 -0.47 -42.55
CA ARG A 447 -16.11 0.77 -42.79
C ARG A 447 -15.27 2.01 -43.10
N ILE A 448 -14.01 2.05 -42.67
CA ILE A 448 -13.14 3.22 -42.81
C ILE A 448 -11.86 2.95 -43.57
N MET A 449 -11.38 1.70 -43.58
CA MET A 449 -10.15 1.32 -44.29
C MET A 449 -10.10 -0.20 -44.53
N ASP A 450 -9.24 -0.62 -45.47
CA ASP A 450 -9.05 -2.03 -45.80
C ASP A 450 -8.54 -2.82 -44.59
N GLU A 451 -9.16 -3.98 -44.37
CA GLU A 451 -8.85 -4.87 -43.22
C GLU A 451 -7.66 -5.80 -43.47
N PHE A 452 -7.20 -5.92 -44.72
CA PHE A 452 -6.18 -6.90 -45.12
C PHE A 452 -4.89 -6.79 -44.29
N ASP A 453 -4.45 -5.59 -44.01
CA ASP A 453 -3.22 -5.36 -43.23
C ASP A 453 -3.35 -5.81 -41.76
N PHE A 454 -4.52 -5.64 -41.18
CA PHE A 454 -4.81 -6.10 -39.81
C PHE A 454 -4.86 -7.63 -39.80
N VAL A 455 -5.44 -8.26 -40.79
CA VAL A 455 -5.47 -9.73 -40.96
C VAL A 455 -4.04 -10.28 -41.11
N ASP A 456 -3.19 -9.64 -41.94
CA ASP A 456 -1.80 -10.05 -42.14
C ASP A 456 -0.98 -9.93 -40.82
N MET A 457 -1.25 -8.93 -40.01
CA MET A 457 -0.63 -8.78 -38.70
C MET A 457 -0.98 -9.93 -37.77
N ILE A 458 -2.26 -10.33 -37.73
CA ILE A 458 -2.75 -11.44 -36.90
C ILE A 458 -2.18 -12.77 -37.40
N ALA A 459 -2.31 -13.05 -38.70
CA ALA A 459 -1.90 -14.32 -39.34
C ALA A 459 -0.37 -14.47 -39.30
N GLY A 460 0.36 -13.41 -39.62
CA GLY A 460 1.81 -13.39 -39.68
C GLY A 460 2.50 -13.26 -38.32
N LYS A 461 1.76 -13.07 -37.20
CA LYS A 461 2.28 -12.81 -35.87
C LYS A 461 3.36 -11.71 -35.84
N LYS A 462 3.27 -10.75 -36.76
CA LYS A 462 4.20 -9.62 -36.86
C LYS A 462 3.88 -8.60 -35.75
N GLN A 463 4.86 -8.17 -35.01
CA GLN A 463 4.65 -7.15 -33.97
C GLN A 463 4.53 -5.74 -34.56
N THR A 464 5.20 -5.48 -35.70
CA THR A 464 5.19 -4.17 -36.36
C THR A 464 5.20 -4.34 -37.87
N ALA A 465 4.51 -3.44 -38.59
CA ALA A 465 4.58 -3.31 -40.04
C ALA A 465 4.45 -1.84 -40.43
N GLN A 466 5.07 -1.45 -41.56
CA GLN A 466 4.95 -0.10 -42.11
C GLN A 466 4.73 -0.17 -43.61
N LYS A 467 3.87 0.70 -44.13
CA LYS A 467 3.66 0.85 -45.56
C LYS A 467 3.26 2.27 -45.96
N TYR A 468 3.42 2.55 -47.23
CA TYR A 468 2.85 3.73 -47.88
C TYR A 468 1.62 3.31 -48.67
N ALA A 469 0.50 3.97 -48.47
CA ALA A 469 -0.75 3.69 -49.12
C ALA A 469 -1.32 4.98 -49.74
N PHE A 470 -2.01 4.82 -50.88
CA PHE A 470 -2.84 5.86 -51.47
C PHE A 470 -4.29 5.49 -51.31
N LEU A 471 -5.04 6.24 -50.54
CA LEU A 471 -6.47 6.04 -50.36
C LEU A 471 -7.21 6.88 -51.39
N ALA A 472 -7.70 6.21 -52.47
CA ALA A 472 -8.33 6.88 -53.59
C ALA A 472 -9.62 7.61 -53.22
N GLU A 473 -10.44 7.03 -52.33
CA GLU A 473 -11.69 7.63 -51.83
C GLU A 473 -11.49 8.99 -51.19
N TYR A 474 -10.36 9.19 -50.50
CA TYR A 474 -10.05 10.40 -49.73
C TYR A 474 -8.97 11.25 -50.43
N ASN A 475 -8.41 10.78 -51.56
CA ASN A 475 -7.29 11.39 -52.28
C ASN A 475 -6.08 11.72 -51.38
N LEU A 476 -5.72 10.78 -50.53
CA LEU A 476 -4.66 10.95 -49.51
C LEU A 476 -3.53 9.94 -49.69
N TYR A 477 -2.29 10.46 -49.61
CA TYR A 477 -1.12 9.60 -49.43
C TYR A 477 -0.82 9.49 -47.94
N LEU A 478 -0.81 8.24 -47.43
CA LEU A 478 -0.60 7.93 -46.03
C LEU A 478 0.68 7.13 -45.84
N HIS A 479 1.38 7.42 -44.76
CA HIS A 479 2.36 6.53 -44.16
C HIS A 479 1.67 5.84 -42.99
N GLN A 480 1.46 4.54 -43.08
CA GLN A 480 0.76 3.71 -42.10
C GLN A 480 1.77 2.89 -41.31
N SER A 481 1.65 2.88 -39.98
CA SER A 481 2.44 2.05 -39.06
C SER A 481 1.49 1.23 -38.21
N PHE A 482 1.66 -0.09 -38.25
CA PHE A 482 0.84 -1.06 -37.51
C PHE A 482 1.66 -1.62 -36.36
N PHE A 483 1.03 -1.74 -35.19
CA PHE A 483 1.60 -2.31 -33.98
C PHE A 483 0.61 -3.32 -33.40
N PHE A 484 1.03 -4.55 -33.18
CA PHE A 484 0.23 -5.60 -32.59
C PHE A 484 0.71 -5.91 -31.17
N ASP A 485 -0.10 -5.58 -30.18
CA ASP A 485 0.11 -6.02 -28.80
C ASP A 485 -0.59 -7.36 -28.56
N GLN A 486 0.19 -8.43 -28.57
CA GLN A 486 -0.32 -9.79 -28.35
C GLN A 486 -0.89 -9.98 -26.95
N SER A 487 -0.45 -9.22 -25.96
CA SER A 487 -0.89 -9.36 -24.57
C SER A 487 -2.31 -8.83 -24.37
N SER A 488 -2.66 -7.75 -25.01
CA SER A 488 -4.00 -7.15 -24.98
C SER A 488 -4.90 -7.58 -26.14
N GLY A 489 -4.34 -8.20 -27.19
CA GLY A 489 -5.06 -8.56 -28.39
C GLY A 489 -5.51 -7.36 -29.23
N ILE A 490 -4.76 -6.24 -29.15
CA ILE A 490 -5.11 -4.99 -29.83
C ILE A 490 -4.09 -4.69 -30.92
N ILE A 491 -4.57 -4.29 -32.11
CA ILE A 491 -3.76 -3.79 -33.20
C ILE A 491 -4.00 -2.30 -33.34
N ILE A 492 -2.92 -1.51 -33.31
CA ILE A 492 -2.96 -0.07 -33.45
C ILE A 492 -2.39 0.32 -34.80
N CYS A 493 -3.16 1.06 -35.59
CA CYS A 493 -2.70 1.67 -36.84
C CYS A 493 -2.54 3.20 -36.62
N ILE A 494 -1.32 3.68 -36.83
CA ILE A 494 -0.99 5.11 -36.80
C ILE A 494 -0.76 5.55 -38.24
N MET A 495 -1.48 6.58 -38.68
CA MET A 495 -1.45 7.06 -40.05
C MET A 495 -1.03 8.52 -40.10
N LYS A 496 0.03 8.80 -40.85
CA LYS A 496 0.48 10.15 -41.12
C LYS A 496 0.11 10.55 -42.54
N ASN A 497 -0.62 11.65 -42.70
CA ASN A 497 -0.89 12.24 -44.01
C ASN A 497 0.37 12.87 -44.60
N ILE A 498 0.85 12.33 -45.69
CA ILE A 498 2.05 12.78 -46.43
C ILE A 498 1.73 13.30 -47.84
N THR A 499 0.48 13.66 -48.07
CA THR A 499 0.01 14.12 -49.41
C THR A 499 0.77 15.35 -49.87
N ARG A 500 0.95 16.33 -48.99
CA ARG A 500 1.71 17.55 -49.29
C ARG A 500 3.20 17.29 -49.60
N GLU A 501 3.80 16.39 -48.84
CA GLU A 501 5.19 15.95 -49.06
C GLU A 501 5.35 15.26 -50.40
N LYS A 502 4.44 14.37 -50.75
CA LYS A 502 4.42 13.66 -52.05
C LYS A 502 4.18 14.62 -53.23
N GLN A 503 3.25 15.56 -53.07
CA GLN A 503 3.00 16.58 -54.08
C GLN A 503 4.24 17.46 -54.35
N LYS A 504 4.89 17.96 -53.28
CA LYS A 504 6.14 18.70 -53.39
C LYS A 504 7.25 17.87 -54.05
N GLN A 505 7.36 16.60 -53.66
CA GLN A 505 8.36 15.71 -54.27
C GLN A 505 8.11 15.47 -55.75
N ASN A 506 6.85 15.32 -56.16
CA ASN A 506 6.46 15.16 -57.55
C ASN A 506 6.68 16.44 -58.35
N GLN A 507 6.34 17.63 -57.80
CA GLN A 507 6.65 18.92 -58.42
C GLN A 507 8.16 19.13 -58.62
N LEU A 508 8.97 18.77 -57.59
CA LEU A 508 10.42 18.85 -57.67
C LEU A 508 10.99 17.89 -58.74
N LYS A 509 10.42 16.68 -58.86
CA LYS A 509 10.78 15.72 -59.95
C LYS A 509 10.44 16.28 -61.33
N GLN A 510 9.23 16.84 -61.50
CA GLN A 510 8.82 17.47 -62.76
C GLN A 510 9.71 18.66 -63.11
N HIS A 511 10.04 19.53 -62.14
CA HIS A 511 10.95 20.65 -62.34
C HIS A 511 12.34 20.18 -62.75
N LYS A 512 12.89 19.14 -62.08
CA LYS A 512 14.19 18.56 -62.46
C LYS A 512 14.15 17.95 -63.88
N ALA A 513 13.07 17.27 -64.27
CA ALA A 513 12.91 16.73 -65.59
C ALA A 513 12.82 17.87 -66.66
N GLN A 514 12.08 18.95 -66.38
CA GLN A 514 12.03 20.12 -67.26
C GLN A 514 13.40 20.79 -67.40
N VAL A 515 14.14 20.97 -66.31
CA VAL A 515 15.50 21.54 -66.36
C VAL A 515 16.45 20.65 -67.17
N ALA A 516 16.37 19.32 -66.99
CA ALA A 516 17.16 18.39 -67.76
C ALA A 516 16.81 18.45 -69.29
N SER A 517 15.52 18.46 -69.64
CA SER A 517 15.07 18.65 -71.05
C SER A 517 15.55 19.97 -71.62
N MET A 518 15.42 21.08 -70.88
CA MET A 518 15.98 22.40 -71.35
C MET A 518 17.46 22.34 -71.54
N ALA A 519 18.20 21.67 -70.66
CA ALA A 519 19.65 21.51 -70.79
C ALA A 519 20.00 20.71 -72.06
N ASP A 520 19.30 19.65 -72.33
CA ASP A 520 19.48 18.84 -73.54
C ASP A 520 19.16 19.63 -74.79
N ASP A 521 18.08 20.43 -74.84
CA ASP A 521 17.74 21.36 -75.95
C ASP A 521 18.81 22.41 -76.16
N ILE A 522 19.40 22.95 -75.08
CA ILE A 522 20.52 23.93 -75.22
C ILE A 522 21.76 23.26 -75.78
N VAL A 523 22.09 22.05 -75.30
CA VAL A 523 23.24 21.29 -75.82
C VAL A 523 23.05 20.95 -77.31
N GLU A 524 21.85 20.56 -77.73
CA GLU A 524 21.53 20.22 -79.10
C GLU A 524 21.64 21.48 -80.03
N ARG A 525 21.11 22.61 -79.58
CA ARG A 525 21.30 23.91 -80.30
C ARG A 525 22.75 24.34 -80.38
N GLN A 526 23.50 24.14 -79.28
CA GLN A 526 24.94 24.44 -79.31
C GLN A 526 25.70 23.53 -80.28
N LEU A 527 25.38 22.24 -80.31
CA LEU A 527 25.95 21.28 -81.27
C LEU A 527 25.60 21.64 -82.73
N GLN A 528 24.35 22.08 -82.98
CA GLN A 528 23.95 22.59 -84.31
C GLN A 528 24.74 23.83 -84.74
N LEU A 529 24.86 24.81 -83.86
CA LEU A 529 25.67 26.00 -84.10
C LEU A 529 27.15 25.68 -84.38
N VAL A 530 27.73 24.76 -83.60
CA VAL A 530 29.10 24.27 -83.84
C VAL A 530 29.20 23.56 -85.20
N HIS A 531 28.20 22.83 -85.65
CA HIS A 531 28.17 22.18 -86.94
C HIS A 531 28.07 23.21 -88.07
N GLU A 532 27.20 24.23 -87.92
CA GLU A 532 27.09 25.32 -88.88
C GLU A 532 28.40 26.12 -88.98
N ILE A 533 29.05 26.46 -87.87
CA ILE A 533 30.36 27.14 -87.89
C ILE A 533 31.44 26.27 -88.58
N ALA A 534 31.44 24.96 -88.27
CA ALA A 534 32.39 24.04 -88.89
C ALA A 534 32.16 23.90 -90.41
N SER A 535 30.90 23.90 -90.86
CA SER A 535 30.53 23.90 -92.29
C SER A 535 31.00 25.14 -92.98
N LEU A 536 30.70 26.32 -92.40
CA LEU A 536 31.12 27.61 -92.94
C LEU A 536 32.66 27.76 -92.95
N LEU A 537 33.37 27.33 -91.95
CA LEU A 537 34.82 27.27 -91.94
C LEU A 537 35.37 26.27 -92.98
N GLY A 538 34.69 25.17 -93.17
CA GLY A 538 35.04 24.19 -94.23
C GLY A 538 34.85 24.76 -95.63
N GLU A 539 33.71 25.44 -95.85
CA GLU A 539 33.48 26.17 -97.12
C GLU A 539 34.54 27.29 -97.37
N SER A 540 34.74 28.12 -96.37
CA SER A 540 35.78 29.20 -96.46
C SER A 540 37.19 28.64 -96.65
N ALA A 541 37.52 27.54 -96.04
CA ALA A 541 38.81 26.87 -96.24
C ALA A 541 38.91 26.22 -97.64
N ALA A 542 37.80 25.68 -98.16
CA ALA A 542 37.75 25.18 -99.51
C ALA A 542 37.90 26.31 -100.56
N GLU A 543 37.11 27.39 -100.37
CA GLU A 543 37.25 28.60 -101.21
C GLU A 543 38.67 29.19 -101.15
N THR A 544 39.27 29.30 -99.93
CA THR A 544 40.62 29.73 -99.77
C THR A 544 41.61 28.81 -100.47
N LYS A 545 41.40 27.52 -100.40
CA LYS A 545 42.21 26.49 -101.05
C LYS A 545 42.08 26.56 -102.57
N ILE A 546 40.88 26.81 -103.10
CA ILE A 546 40.65 27.03 -104.52
C ILE A 546 41.34 28.32 -104.98
N ALA A 547 41.14 29.45 -104.27
CA ALA A 547 41.76 30.70 -104.58
C ALA A 547 43.30 30.64 -104.53
N VAL A 548 43.87 29.91 -103.53
CA VAL A 548 45.32 29.67 -103.42
C VAL A 548 45.81 28.74 -104.54
N SER A 549 44.99 27.77 -105.00
CA SER A 549 45.33 26.90 -106.16
C SER A 549 45.30 27.65 -107.45
N GLU A 550 44.29 28.51 -107.69
CA GLU A 550 44.21 29.41 -108.84
C GLU A 550 45.35 30.41 -108.84
N LEU A 551 45.71 30.99 -107.69
CA LEU A 551 46.88 31.89 -107.57
C LEU A 551 48.16 31.12 -107.88
N LYS A 552 48.30 29.89 -107.46
CA LYS A 552 49.43 29.02 -107.70
C LYS A 552 49.55 28.67 -109.18
N GLU A 553 48.43 28.35 -109.86
CA GLU A 553 48.40 28.18 -111.36
C GLU A 553 48.75 29.43 -112.11
N ALA A 554 48.24 30.60 -111.71
CA ALA A 554 48.57 31.87 -112.35
C ALA A 554 50.04 32.22 -112.19
N VAL A 555 50.65 31.98 -111.04
CA VAL A 555 52.08 32.17 -110.78
C VAL A 555 52.96 31.18 -111.54
N MET A 556 52.48 29.97 -111.79
CA MET A 556 53.22 28.97 -112.58
C MET A 556 53.13 29.22 -114.07
N MET A 557 52.06 29.87 -114.59
CA MET A 557 51.98 30.27 -116.00
C MET A 557 52.83 31.50 -116.38
N GLU A 558 53.24 32.34 -115.44
CA GLU A 558 54.14 33.47 -115.68
C GLU A 558 55.61 33.05 -115.77
N ASN A 559 55.97 31.78 -115.43
CA ASN A 559 57.37 31.34 -115.50
C ASN A 559 57.73 30.54 -116.77
N ASP A 560 56.80 30.34 -117.72
CA ASP A 560 57.05 29.63 -118.98
C ASP A 560 57.16 30.53 -120.20
N GLU A 561 57.22 31.88 -120.01
CA GLU A 561 57.56 32.88 -121.05
C GLU A 561 58.79 33.69 -120.66
N GLN A 562 59.94 33.03 -120.41
CA GLN A 562 61.28 33.62 -120.61
C GLN A 562 62.33 32.60 -121.07
#